data_c9c2714150005bee941814d51042eef6
#
_entry.id   c9c2714150005bee941814d51042eef6
#
_cell.length_a   1.000
_cell.length_b   1.000
_cell.length_c   1.000
_cell.angle_alpha   90.00
_cell.angle_beta   90.00
_cell.angle_gamma   90.00
#
_symmetry.space_group_name_H-M   'P 1'
#
loop_
_entity.id
_entity.type
_entity.pdbx_description
1 polymer ?
#
loop_
_entity_poly.entity_id
_entity_poly.type
_entity_poly.pdbx_seq_one_letter_code
_entity_poly.pdbx_strand_id
1 'polypeptide(L)'
;MSDRVVRVGQLEIRYLVDGAQRGGLGVFEMKVPPRSNVPPPHSHSNNEECVYVLEGVLRYSVDQETRDLKPGEWMSTPRGSVHAFSNPGPEPARALVMLTPDIGEQYFRDVAAAIGAGGPPDRAKLLEVMGRYGLAAAAPKPAAQG
;
A
#
# COMPACT_ATOMS: atom_id res chain seq x y z
N MET A 1 25.39 2.50 -2.16
CA MET A 1 24.08 2.71 -1.54
C MET A 1 23.34 1.42 -1.51
N SER A 2 22.92 1.01 -0.34
CA SER A 2 22.11 -0.19 -0.22
C SER A 2 20.73 0.08 -0.82
N ASP A 3 20.29 -0.79 -1.70
CA ASP A 3 18.92 -0.75 -2.18
C ASP A 3 18.00 -1.17 -1.05
N ARG A 4 17.24 -0.22 -0.54
CA ARG A 4 16.28 -0.47 0.55
C ARG A 4 14.98 -0.98 -0.03
N VAL A 5 15.06 -2.21 -0.57
CA VAL A 5 13.91 -2.88 -1.17
C VAL A 5 13.35 -3.91 -0.21
N VAL A 6 12.06 -3.82 0.04
CA VAL A 6 11.32 -4.80 0.83
C VAL A 6 10.32 -5.48 -0.09
N ARG A 7 10.33 -6.80 -0.10
CA ARG A 7 9.35 -7.58 -0.85
C ARG A 7 8.22 -8.00 0.08
N VAL A 8 7.01 -7.59 -0.28
CA VAL A 8 5.80 -7.93 0.47
C VAL A 8 4.94 -8.80 -0.45
N GLY A 9 5.10 -10.13 -0.31
CA GLY A 9 4.54 -11.04 -1.29
C GLY A 9 5.11 -10.77 -2.67
N GLN A 10 4.26 -10.41 -3.61
CA GLN A 10 4.67 -10.08 -4.99
C GLN A 10 5.02 -8.60 -5.17
N LEU A 11 4.69 -7.77 -4.19
CA LEU A 11 4.94 -6.33 -4.27
C LEU A 11 6.40 -6.03 -3.93
N GLU A 12 6.96 -5.03 -4.62
CA GLU A 12 8.27 -4.48 -4.26
C GLU A 12 8.09 -3.06 -3.74
N ILE A 13 8.64 -2.82 -2.55
CA ILE A 13 8.62 -1.51 -1.90
C ILE A 13 10.06 -1.04 -1.80
N ARG A 14 10.38 0.06 -2.47
CA ARG A 14 11.72 0.65 -2.43
C ARG A 14 11.67 1.99 -1.72
N TYR A 15 12.21 2.04 -0.51
CA TYR A 15 12.19 3.26 0.30
C TYR A 15 13.22 4.28 -0.19
N LEU A 16 12.78 5.51 -0.37
CA LEU A 16 13.61 6.64 -0.77
C LEU A 16 13.87 7.57 0.42
N VAL A 17 12.83 7.91 1.16
CA VAL A 17 12.92 8.75 2.36
C VAL A 17 12.17 8.05 3.48
N ASP A 18 12.86 7.72 4.56
CA ASP A 18 12.25 7.16 5.77
C ASP A 18 12.26 8.21 6.86
N GLY A 19 11.11 8.84 7.09
CA GLY A 19 10.93 9.89 8.07
C GLY A 19 10.22 9.45 9.35
N ALA A 20 9.99 8.14 9.53
CA ALA A 20 9.14 7.65 10.61
C ALA A 20 9.62 8.07 12.00
N GLN A 21 10.94 7.99 12.26
CA GLN A 21 11.49 8.27 13.58
C GLN A 21 11.40 9.73 13.99
N ARG A 22 11.28 10.64 13.00
CA ARG A 22 11.18 12.08 13.30
C ARG A 22 9.78 12.64 13.04
N GLY A 23 8.79 11.78 12.78
CA GLY A 23 7.44 12.21 12.43
C GLY A 23 7.37 12.98 11.12
N GLY A 24 8.30 12.69 10.22
CA GLY A 24 8.45 13.41 8.96
C GLY A 24 7.87 12.67 7.76
N LEU A 25 8.24 13.16 6.59
CA LEU A 25 7.77 12.64 5.30
C LEU A 25 8.38 11.26 5.00
N GLY A 26 7.55 10.36 4.51
CA GLY A 26 7.98 9.11 3.89
C GLY A 26 7.76 9.15 2.39
N VAL A 27 8.70 8.60 1.62
CA VAL A 27 8.55 8.45 0.17
C VAL A 27 9.12 7.10 -0.23
N PHE A 28 8.33 6.33 -0.95
CA PHE A 28 8.81 5.07 -1.52
C PHE A 28 8.21 4.80 -2.89
N GLU A 29 8.90 4.00 -3.67
CA GLU A 29 8.36 3.45 -4.91
C GLU A 29 7.73 2.10 -4.63
N MET A 30 6.58 1.86 -5.26
CA MET A 30 5.87 0.60 -5.18
C MET A 30 5.73 0.03 -6.58
N LYS A 31 6.11 -1.24 -6.73
CA LYS A 31 5.91 -1.98 -7.98
C LYS A 31 4.87 -3.06 -7.74
N VAL A 32 3.82 -3.03 -8.56
CA VAL A 32 2.68 -3.95 -8.47
C VAL A 32 2.64 -4.78 -9.76
N PRO A 33 3.06 -6.04 -9.72
CA PRO A 33 2.98 -6.90 -10.90
C PRO A 33 1.52 -7.13 -11.33
N PRO A 34 1.31 -7.53 -12.60
CA PRO A 34 -0.06 -7.81 -13.07
C PRO A 34 -0.74 -8.88 -12.21
N ARG A 35 -1.97 -8.63 -11.84
CA ARG A 35 -2.84 -9.58 -11.11
C ARG A 35 -2.21 -10.12 -9.83
N SER A 36 -1.31 -9.35 -9.21
CA SER A 36 -0.68 -9.76 -7.98
C SER A 36 -1.63 -9.63 -6.79
N ASN A 37 -1.38 -10.43 -5.76
CA ASN A 37 -2.06 -10.27 -4.49
C ASN A 37 -1.65 -8.95 -3.87
N VAL A 38 -2.60 -8.24 -3.31
CA VAL A 38 -2.42 -6.93 -2.71
C VAL A 38 -2.93 -6.95 -1.27
N PRO A 39 -2.51 -5.99 -0.44
CA PRO A 39 -3.06 -5.87 0.91
C PRO A 39 -4.57 -5.66 0.87
N PRO A 40 -5.30 -6.08 1.91
CA PRO A 40 -6.73 -5.80 1.98
C PRO A 40 -6.99 -4.30 2.06
N PRO A 41 -8.19 -3.84 1.68
CA PRO A 41 -8.57 -2.46 1.91
C PRO A 41 -8.37 -2.09 3.39
N HIS A 42 -7.82 -0.90 3.62
CA HIS A 42 -7.51 -0.47 4.99
C HIS A 42 -7.51 1.04 5.11
N SER A 43 -7.50 1.51 6.35
CA SER A 43 -7.38 2.93 6.65
C SER A 43 -6.20 3.15 7.60
N HIS A 44 -5.63 4.36 7.54
CA HIS A 44 -4.56 4.80 8.43
C HIS A 44 -5.12 5.87 9.37
N SER A 45 -5.03 5.65 10.67
CA SER A 45 -5.44 6.66 11.64
C SER A 45 -4.40 7.75 11.83
N ASN A 46 -3.14 7.47 11.50
CA ASN A 46 -2.02 8.36 11.79
C ASN A 46 -1.35 8.99 10.57
N ASN A 47 -1.68 8.54 9.38
CA ASN A 47 -0.96 8.93 8.16
C ASN A 47 -1.91 9.44 7.09
N GLU A 48 -1.48 10.47 6.38
CA GLU A 48 -2.07 10.89 5.12
C GLU A 48 -1.20 10.35 3.99
N GLU A 49 -1.81 9.89 2.91
CA GLU A 49 -1.07 9.21 1.84
C GLU A 49 -1.44 9.78 0.47
N CYS A 50 -0.46 9.89 -0.40
CA CYS A 50 -0.67 10.24 -1.80
C CYS A 50 0.04 9.25 -2.69
N VAL A 51 -0.64 8.79 -3.74
CA VAL A 51 -0.05 7.91 -4.76
C VAL A 51 0.04 8.65 -6.08
N TYR A 52 1.19 8.54 -6.75
CA TYR A 52 1.45 9.14 -8.05
C TYR A 52 2.00 8.07 -8.99
N VAL A 53 1.29 7.76 -10.07
CA VAL A 53 1.66 6.67 -10.98
C VAL A 53 2.77 7.10 -11.93
N LEU A 54 3.81 6.27 -12.01
CA LEU A 54 4.97 6.49 -12.88
C LEU A 54 4.92 5.65 -14.14
N GLU A 55 4.46 4.41 -14.03
CA GLU A 55 4.39 3.47 -15.16
C GLU A 55 3.18 2.56 -14.99
N GLY A 56 2.62 2.10 -16.11
CA GLY A 56 1.48 1.20 -16.10
C GLY A 56 0.19 1.88 -15.68
N VAL A 57 -0.79 1.09 -15.30
CA VAL A 57 -2.09 1.58 -14.80
C VAL A 57 -2.34 0.93 -13.46
N LEU A 58 -2.57 1.74 -12.44
CA LEU A 58 -2.89 1.27 -11.10
C LEU A 58 -4.34 1.60 -10.77
N ARG A 59 -5.13 0.58 -10.45
CA ARG A 59 -6.47 0.82 -9.94
C ARG A 59 -6.37 1.19 -8.48
N TYR A 60 -6.94 2.33 -8.11
CA TYR A 60 -6.84 2.87 -6.76
C TYR A 60 -8.20 3.37 -6.30
N SER A 61 -8.57 3.03 -5.08
CA SER A 61 -9.83 3.50 -4.50
C SER A 61 -9.60 4.22 -3.17
N VAL A 62 -10.35 5.27 -2.97
CA VAL A 62 -10.42 6.04 -1.72
C VAL A 62 -11.89 6.18 -1.39
N ASP A 63 -12.32 5.58 -0.28
CA ASP A 63 -13.71 5.52 0.15
C ASP A 63 -14.62 4.99 -0.99
N GLN A 64 -15.47 5.82 -1.56
CA GLN A 64 -16.42 5.40 -2.62
C GLN A 64 -15.90 5.64 -4.04
N GLU A 65 -14.75 6.30 -4.16
CA GLU A 65 -14.20 6.65 -5.48
C GLU A 65 -13.15 5.64 -5.91
N THR A 66 -13.29 5.09 -7.11
CA THR A 66 -12.30 4.20 -7.71
C THR A 66 -11.88 4.76 -9.06
N ARG A 67 -10.57 4.80 -9.30
CA ARG A 67 -9.99 5.26 -10.55
C ARG A 67 -8.91 4.32 -11.04
N ASP A 68 -8.78 4.23 -12.35
CA ASP A 68 -7.63 3.61 -13.00
C ASP A 68 -6.63 4.71 -13.33
N LEU A 69 -5.58 4.81 -12.51
CA LEU A 69 -4.59 5.88 -12.64
C LEU A 69 -3.54 5.51 -13.67
N LYS A 70 -3.36 6.40 -14.64
CA LYS A 70 -2.34 6.32 -15.68
C LYS A 70 -1.10 7.09 -15.26
N PRO A 71 0.05 6.92 -15.96
CA PRO A 71 1.25 7.70 -15.63
C PRO A 71 0.97 9.21 -15.58
N GLY A 72 1.41 9.84 -14.50
CA GLY A 72 1.16 11.26 -14.25
C GLY A 72 -0.11 11.55 -13.49
N GLU A 73 -0.95 10.54 -13.22
CA GLU A 73 -2.18 10.70 -12.45
C GLU A 73 -1.96 10.27 -11.01
N TRP A 74 -2.79 10.79 -10.11
CA TRP A 74 -2.60 10.61 -8.66
C TRP A 74 -3.92 10.65 -7.90
N MET A 75 -3.89 10.08 -6.70
CA MET A 75 -4.98 10.21 -5.72
C MET A 75 -4.40 10.43 -4.33
N SER A 76 -5.11 11.19 -3.53
CA SER A 76 -4.77 11.46 -2.13
C SER A 76 -5.75 10.76 -1.21
N THR A 77 -5.22 10.15 -0.14
CA THR A 77 -6.01 9.45 0.88
C THR A 77 -5.89 10.20 2.19
N PRO A 78 -6.92 10.93 2.63
CA PRO A 78 -6.92 11.55 3.95
C PRO A 78 -6.85 10.53 5.08
N ARG A 79 -6.43 10.96 6.26
CA ARG A 79 -6.46 10.11 7.45
C ARG A 79 -7.86 9.55 7.67
N GLY A 80 -7.94 8.27 7.99
CA GLY A 80 -9.20 7.61 8.29
C GLY A 80 -9.97 7.13 7.08
N SER A 81 -9.63 7.57 5.87
CA SER A 81 -10.29 7.09 4.66
C SER A 81 -9.80 5.69 4.30
N VAL A 82 -10.73 4.84 3.87
CA VAL A 82 -10.41 3.48 3.41
C VAL A 82 -9.86 3.54 2.00
N HIS A 83 -8.69 2.96 1.77
CA HIS A 83 -8.10 2.89 0.44
C HIS A 83 -7.68 1.47 0.09
N ALA A 84 -7.57 1.22 -1.19
CA ALA A 84 -7.13 -0.05 -1.74
C ALA A 84 -6.53 0.18 -3.12
N PHE A 85 -5.67 -0.73 -3.54
CA PHE A 85 -5.14 -0.70 -4.90
C PHE A 85 -5.07 -2.12 -5.47
N SER A 86 -5.02 -2.19 -6.79
CA SER A 86 -4.83 -3.46 -7.51
C SER A 86 -4.28 -3.16 -8.90
N ASN A 87 -3.76 -4.19 -9.55
CA ASN A 87 -3.34 -4.09 -10.94
C ASN A 87 -4.05 -5.18 -11.77
N PRO A 88 -5.24 -4.91 -12.30
CA PRO A 88 -5.94 -5.88 -13.14
C PRO A 88 -5.42 -5.94 -14.58
N GLY A 89 -4.51 -5.03 -14.96
CA GLY A 89 -3.98 -4.96 -16.30
C GLY A 89 -2.90 -6.00 -16.62
N PRO A 90 -2.41 -6.01 -17.86
CA PRO A 90 -1.40 -6.98 -18.31
C PRO A 90 0.04 -6.55 -18.03
N GLU A 91 0.26 -5.29 -17.65
CA GLU A 91 1.60 -4.73 -17.46
C GLU A 91 1.84 -4.39 -15.99
N PRO A 92 3.10 -4.44 -15.52
CA PRO A 92 3.41 -3.97 -14.17
C PRO A 92 3.05 -2.49 -14.00
N ALA A 93 2.61 -2.12 -12.82
CA ALA A 93 2.40 -0.72 -12.45
C ALA A 93 3.47 -0.30 -11.45
N ARG A 94 3.98 0.92 -11.61
CA ARG A 94 4.95 1.50 -10.68
C ARG A 94 4.45 2.86 -10.25
N ALA A 95 4.46 3.10 -8.95
CA ALA A 95 3.95 4.33 -8.37
C ALA A 95 4.89 4.87 -7.30
N LEU A 96 4.88 6.17 -7.16
CA LEU A 96 5.52 6.86 -6.05
C LEU A 96 4.47 7.06 -4.96
N VAL A 97 4.79 6.68 -3.74
CA VAL A 97 3.88 6.79 -2.59
C VAL A 97 4.52 7.70 -1.55
N MET A 98 3.75 8.66 -1.09
CA MET A 98 4.18 9.63 -0.08
C MET A 98 3.25 9.55 1.12
N LEU A 99 3.83 9.48 2.32
CA LEU A 99 3.07 9.48 3.58
C LEU A 99 3.57 10.57 4.51
N THR A 100 2.64 11.20 5.22
CA THR A 100 2.99 12.18 6.24
C THR A 100 2.04 12.09 7.44
N PRO A 101 2.56 11.89 8.67
CA PRO A 101 3.92 11.39 8.92
C PRO A 101 4.10 9.99 8.34
N ASP A 102 5.36 9.61 8.13
CA ASP A 102 5.70 8.33 7.51
C ASP A 102 5.33 7.15 8.42
N ILE A 103 4.88 6.05 7.81
CA ILE A 103 4.70 4.79 8.52
C ILE A 103 6.02 4.06 8.74
N GLY A 104 6.99 4.26 7.84
CA GLY A 104 8.32 3.72 7.92
C GLY A 104 8.54 2.39 7.21
N GLU A 105 9.77 2.18 6.77
CA GLU A 105 10.17 0.95 6.10
C GLU A 105 9.94 -0.29 6.98
N GLN A 106 10.12 -0.16 8.29
CA GLN A 106 9.97 -1.28 9.21
C GLN A 106 8.56 -1.88 9.17
N TYR A 107 7.54 -1.06 8.94
CA TYR A 107 6.17 -1.57 8.76
C TYR A 107 6.12 -2.63 7.66
N PHE A 108 6.71 -2.34 6.51
CA PHE A 108 6.68 -3.26 5.37
C PHE A 108 7.48 -4.52 5.64
N ARG A 109 8.59 -4.41 6.39
CA ARG A 109 9.35 -5.58 6.81
C ARG A 109 8.56 -6.46 7.77
N ASP A 110 7.82 -5.86 8.70
CA ASP A 110 6.97 -6.60 9.64
C ASP A 110 5.80 -7.28 8.91
N VAL A 111 5.19 -6.60 7.93
CA VAL A 111 4.14 -7.19 7.11
C VAL A 111 4.69 -8.36 6.27
N ALA A 112 5.86 -8.17 5.68
CA ALA A 112 6.50 -9.23 4.90
C ALA A 112 6.76 -10.47 5.75
N ALA A 113 7.22 -10.28 6.97
CA ALA A 113 7.44 -11.38 7.92
C ALA A 113 6.12 -12.07 8.31
N ALA A 114 5.05 -11.32 8.48
CA ALA A 114 3.73 -11.86 8.83
C ALA A 114 3.12 -12.68 7.69
N ILE A 115 3.35 -12.27 6.44
CA ILE A 115 2.88 -12.99 5.26
C ILE A 115 3.67 -14.28 5.07
N GLY A 116 4.97 -14.26 5.36
CA GLY A 116 5.85 -15.41 5.19
C GLY A 116 6.24 -15.67 3.75
N ALA A 117 7.17 -16.62 3.57
CA ALA A 117 7.71 -16.97 2.26
C ALA A 117 7.05 -18.25 1.74
N GLY A 118 5.91 -18.12 1.11
CA GLY A 118 5.23 -19.25 0.47
C GLY A 118 4.30 -20.00 1.42
N GLY A 119 3.06 -19.95 1.15
CA GLY A 119 1.97 -20.50 1.94
C GLY A 119 0.91 -19.45 2.17
N PRO A 120 -0.27 -19.83 2.67
CA PRO A 120 -1.31 -18.86 2.96
C PRO A 120 -0.84 -17.87 4.03
N PRO A 121 -1.11 -16.58 3.86
CA PRO A 121 -0.74 -15.58 4.88
C PRO A 121 -1.50 -15.85 6.17
N ASP A 122 -0.82 -15.64 7.30
CA ASP A 122 -1.46 -15.67 8.61
C ASP A 122 -2.21 -14.34 8.82
N ARG A 123 -3.52 -14.37 8.61
CA ARG A 123 -4.36 -13.19 8.72
C ARG A 123 -4.30 -12.54 10.10
N ALA A 124 -4.25 -13.35 11.15
CA ALA A 124 -4.20 -12.83 12.52
C ALA A 124 -2.91 -12.04 12.77
N LYS A 125 -1.77 -12.57 12.31
CA LYS A 125 -0.49 -11.86 12.41
C LYS A 125 -0.49 -10.58 11.59
N LEU A 126 -1.04 -10.63 10.39
CA LEU A 126 -1.12 -9.44 9.54
C LEU A 126 -1.94 -8.34 10.22
N LEU A 127 -3.10 -8.66 10.75
CA LEU A 127 -3.95 -7.71 11.45
C LEU A 127 -3.28 -7.13 12.70
N GLU A 128 -2.53 -7.95 13.43
CA GLU A 128 -1.76 -7.48 14.58
C GLU A 128 -0.70 -6.45 14.17
N VAL A 129 0.07 -6.75 13.12
CA VAL A 129 1.08 -5.82 12.61
C VAL A 129 0.42 -4.52 12.18
N MET A 130 -0.64 -4.60 11.39
CA MET A 130 -1.36 -3.41 10.94
C MET A 130 -1.81 -2.55 12.14
N GLY A 131 -2.40 -3.18 13.15
CA GLY A 131 -2.89 -2.48 14.34
C GLY A 131 -1.79 -1.74 15.11
N ARG A 132 -0.59 -2.31 15.17
CA ARG A 132 0.55 -1.66 15.85
C ARG A 132 0.95 -0.34 15.18
N TYR A 133 0.67 -0.19 13.89
CA TYR A 133 1.01 1.00 13.13
C TYR A 133 -0.21 1.90 12.87
N GLY A 134 -1.33 1.63 13.54
CA GLY A 134 -2.53 2.45 13.41
C GLY A 134 -3.35 2.19 12.16
N LEU A 135 -3.19 1.03 11.53
CA LEU A 135 -4.00 0.62 10.40
C LEU A 135 -5.15 -0.28 10.85
N ALA A 136 -6.29 -0.13 10.19
CA ALA A 136 -7.44 -0.99 10.39
C ALA A 136 -7.86 -1.58 9.04
N ALA A 137 -8.00 -2.91 8.99
CA ALA A 137 -8.53 -3.56 7.79
C ALA A 137 -10.01 -3.25 7.67
N ALA A 138 -10.46 -2.94 6.47
CA ALA A 138 -11.86 -2.70 6.18
C ALA A 138 -12.53 -3.99 5.71
N ALA A 139 -13.82 -4.11 5.99
CA ALA A 139 -14.60 -5.19 5.43
C ALA A 139 -14.64 -5.03 3.90
N PRO A 140 -14.60 -6.15 3.15
CA PRO A 140 -14.79 -6.06 1.71
C PRO A 140 -16.14 -5.42 1.41
N LYS A 141 -16.19 -4.56 0.36
CA LYS A 141 -17.45 -3.99 -0.08
C LYS A 141 -18.39 -5.12 -0.43
N PRO A 142 -19.67 -5.08 0.02
CA PRO A 142 -20.64 -6.05 -0.45
C PRO A 142 -20.71 -5.98 -1.98
N ALA A 143 -20.84 -7.14 -2.62
CA ALA A 143 -21.02 -7.19 -4.06
C ALA A 143 -22.18 -6.28 -4.43
N ALA A 144 -21.97 -5.46 -5.48
CA ALA A 144 -23.04 -4.60 -5.97
C ALA A 144 -24.26 -5.46 -6.25
N GLN A 145 -25.32 -5.22 -5.49
CA GLN A 145 -26.59 -5.87 -5.78
C GLN A 145 -27.17 -5.13 -6.97
N GLY A 146 -27.18 -5.84 -8.07
CA GLY A 146 -27.74 -5.34 -9.29
C GLY A 146 -29.22 -5.00 -9.16
#